data_ace607d678372f608967075092cbba80
#
_entry.id   ace607d678372f608967075092cbba80
#
_cell.length_a   1.000
_cell.length_b   1.000
_cell.length_c   1.000
_cell.angle_alpha   90.00
_cell.angle_beta   90.00
_cell.angle_gamma   90.00
#
_symmetry.space_group_name_H-M   'P 1'
#
loop_
_entity.id
_entity.type
_entity.pdbx_description
1 polymer ?
#
loop_
_entity_poly.entity_id
_entity_poly.type
_entity_poly.pdbx_seq_one_letter_code
_entity_poly.pdbx_strand_id
1 'polypeptide(L)'
;AIEPAHVAPFAWTVAVARGAVRLTGFVPSEATRRDIAGAGTNVFGDGAVKDETLIAAGAPDAFAGMARWALNQAGRLAEGRITVEDGNIAVEGTVATPEAHAALLRDLARPPPGSGIARTALTPAPVAAYQFGAELTGTRVRFTGYVPDNETRLQLIETLRRNAPNLTVADDTRPASGAPAGFAETL
;
A
#
# COMPACT_ATOMS: atom_id res chain seq x y z
N ALA A 1 -2.63 36.80 17.66
CA ALA A 1 -2.56 35.35 17.46
C ALA A 1 -1.09 35.00 17.28
N ILE A 2 -0.62 33.93 17.93
CA ILE A 2 0.73 33.41 17.72
C ILE A 2 0.63 32.54 16.45
N GLU A 3 1.39 32.90 15.41
CA GLU A 3 1.48 32.09 14.21
C GLU A 3 2.29 30.82 14.48
N PRO A 4 1.86 29.65 13.97
CA PRO A 4 2.64 28.41 14.11
C PRO A 4 4.01 28.55 13.45
N ALA A 5 5.03 27.92 14.05
CA ALA A 5 6.37 27.90 13.48
C ALA A 5 6.34 27.22 12.10
N HIS A 6 7.06 27.80 11.14
CA HIS A 6 7.25 27.19 9.83
C HIS A 6 8.25 26.03 9.93
N VAL A 7 7.90 24.87 9.40
CA VAL A 7 8.76 23.69 9.36
C VAL A 7 9.04 23.26 7.92
N ALA A 8 10.26 22.81 7.68
CA ALA A 8 10.68 22.19 6.43
C ALA A 8 11.73 21.11 6.74
N PRO A 9 11.54 19.86 6.29
CA PRO A 9 10.39 19.38 5.54
C PRO A 9 9.11 19.34 6.39
N PHE A 10 7.94 19.53 5.75
CA PHE A 10 6.64 19.31 6.38
C PHE A 10 6.27 17.84 6.23
N ALA A 11 6.44 17.09 7.31
CA ALA A 11 6.24 15.65 7.32
C ALA A 11 5.11 15.24 8.26
N TRP A 12 4.27 14.31 7.80
CA TRP A 12 3.22 13.67 8.56
C TRP A 12 3.21 12.16 8.28
N THR A 13 2.96 11.35 9.32
CA THR A 13 2.99 9.89 9.19
C THR A 13 1.81 9.26 9.90
N VAL A 14 1.19 8.27 9.26
CA VAL A 14 0.31 7.29 9.87
C VAL A 14 1.06 5.95 9.96
N ALA A 15 1.18 5.41 11.16
CA ALA A 15 1.77 4.10 11.42
C ALA A 15 0.72 3.15 11.98
N VAL A 16 0.68 1.92 11.45
CA VAL A 16 -0.22 0.83 11.84
C VAL A 16 0.61 -0.29 12.44
N ALA A 17 0.26 -0.73 13.63
CA ALA A 17 0.88 -1.88 14.27
C ALA A 17 -0.12 -2.58 15.19
N ARG A 18 -0.35 -3.88 14.97
CA ARG A 18 -1.21 -4.74 15.82
C ARG A 18 -2.60 -4.16 16.08
N GLY A 19 -3.21 -3.54 15.06
CA GLY A 19 -4.53 -2.92 15.15
C GLY A 19 -4.55 -1.53 15.82
N ALA A 20 -3.42 -1.02 16.31
CA ALA A 20 -3.28 0.34 16.81
C ALA A 20 -2.72 1.25 15.70
N VAL A 21 -3.17 2.49 15.69
CA VAL A 21 -2.76 3.52 14.71
C VAL A 21 -2.20 4.72 15.44
N ARG A 22 -1.06 5.18 14.99
CA ARG A 22 -0.41 6.38 15.50
C ARG A 22 -0.25 7.40 14.40
N LEU A 23 -0.69 8.63 14.66
CA LEU A 23 -0.47 9.79 13.81
C LEU A 23 0.63 10.65 14.42
N THR A 24 1.66 10.97 13.65
CA THR A 24 2.80 11.77 14.09
C THR A 24 3.19 12.81 13.04
N GLY A 25 4.05 13.75 13.42
CA GLY A 25 4.51 14.81 12.54
C GLY A 25 3.67 16.08 12.65
N PHE A 26 3.48 16.79 11.55
CA PHE A 26 2.89 18.13 11.56
C PHE A 26 1.55 18.19 10.84
N VAL A 27 0.66 19.07 11.34
CA VAL A 27 -0.62 19.42 10.70
C VAL A 27 -0.74 20.96 10.68
N PRO A 28 -1.40 21.56 9.66
CA PRO A 28 -1.39 23.01 9.50
C PRO A 28 -2.30 23.75 10.50
N SER A 29 -3.29 23.06 11.07
CA SER A 29 -4.25 23.70 11.99
C SER A 29 -4.95 22.66 12.86
N GLU A 30 -5.54 23.14 13.96
CA GLU A 30 -6.39 22.31 14.83
C GLU A 30 -7.66 21.78 14.12
N ALA A 31 -8.17 22.52 13.13
CA ALA A 31 -9.29 22.08 12.32
C ALA A 31 -8.87 20.87 11.45
N THR A 32 -7.73 20.95 10.78
CA THR A 32 -7.18 19.84 9.99
C THR A 32 -6.81 18.66 10.87
N ARG A 33 -6.26 18.89 12.05
CA ARG A 33 -5.96 17.84 13.03
C ARG A 33 -7.20 17.03 13.40
N ARG A 34 -8.29 17.70 13.76
CA ARG A 34 -9.56 17.04 14.10
C ARG A 34 -10.18 16.29 12.93
N ASP A 35 -10.11 16.88 11.74
CA ASP A 35 -10.59 16.25 10.51
C ASP A 35 -9.83 14.96 10.17
N ILE A 36 -8.50 14.97 10.25
CA ILE A 36 -7.65 13.80 10.01
C ILE A 36 -7.87 12.73 11.10
N ALA A 37 -7.96 13.12 12.37
CA ALA A 37 -8.25 12.19 13.46
C ALA A 37 -9.62 11.53 13.30
N GLY A 38 -10.66 12.29 12.91
CA GLY A 38 -11.98 11.77 12.60
C GLY A 38 -11.98 10.82 11.40
N ALA A 39 -11.24 11.16 10.33
CA ALA A 39 -11.06 10.25 9.19
C ALA A 39 -10.35 8.95 9.61
N GLY A 40 -9.35 9.04 10.51
CA GLY A 40 -8.69 7.87 11.08
C GLY A 40 -9.65 6.99 11.87
N THR A 41 -10.49 7.58 12.72
CA THR A 41 -11.52 6.85 13.46
C THR A 41 -12.51 6.13 12.53
N ASN A 42 -12.90 6.73 11.42
CA ASN A 42 -13.77 6.09 10.43
C ASN A 42 -13.13 4.86 9.76
N VAL A 43 -11.80 4.85 9.59
CA VAL A 43 -11.09 3.73 8.95
C VAL A 43 -10.78 2.62 9.96
N PHE A 44 -10.37 2.97 11.18
CA PHE A 44 -9.79 2.02 12.14
C PHE A 44 -10.68 1.74 13.35
N GLY A 45 -11.76 2.50 13.52
CA GLY A 45 -12.66 2.38 14.66
C GLY A 45 -12.29 3.28 15.85
N ASP A 46 -13.23 3.38 16.77
CA ASP A 46 -13.08 4.20 17.97
C ASP A 46 -11.97 3.66 18.87
N GLY A 47 -11.13 4.58 19.37
CA GLY A 47 -10.05 4.25 20.31
C GLY A 47 -8.81 3.62 19.69
N ALA A 48 -8.82 3.27 18.39
CA ALA A 48 -7.66 2.70 17.72
C ALA A 48 -6.60 3.74 17.34
N VAL A 49 -7.00 5.02 17.20
CA VAL A 49 -6.15 6.10 16.70
C VAL A 49 -5.57 6.91 17.86
N LYS A 50 -4.24 6.96 17.93
CA LYS A 50 -3.50 7.86 18.83
C LYS A 50 -2.92 9.00 18.00
N ASP A 51 -3.40 10.21 18.25
CA ASP A 51 -2.91 11.42 17.60
C ASP A 51 -1.82 12.10 18.43
N GLU A 52 -0.61 12.14 17.91
CA GLU A 52 0.57 12.78 18.47
C GLU A 52 1.11 13.88 17.55
N THR A 53 0.26 14.41 16.66
CA THR A 53 0.66 15.46 15.72
C THR A 53 0.83 16.83 16.39
N LEU A 54 1.69 17.65 15.81
CA LEU A 54 1.95 19.03 16.24
C LEU A 54 1.46 20.01 15.17
N ILE A 55 1.05 21.20 15.58
CA ILE A 55 0.63 22.24 14.65
C ILE A 55 1.85 23.01 14.17
N ALA A 56 2.02 23.13 12.83
CA ALA A 56 3.08 23.90 12.20
C ALA A 56 2.61 24.49 10.86
N ALA A 57 3.24 25.59 10.44
CA ALA A 57 3.11 26.13 9.10
C ALA A 57 4.05 25.41 8.11
N GLY A 58 3.76 25.46 6.80
CA GLY A 58 4.57 24.88 5.75
C GLY A 58 3.90 23.70 5.03
N ALA A 59 2.64 23.37 5.37
CA ALA A 59 1.91 22.31 4.69
C ALA A 59 1.68 22.62 3.20
N PRO A 60 1.82 21.63 2.29
CA PRO A 60 1.38 21.77 0.91
C PRO A 60 -0.15 21.96 0.83
N ASP A 61 -0.63 22.71 -0.16
CA ASP A 61 -2.06 23.06 -0.30
C ASP A 61 -3.01 21.84 -0.28
N ALA A 62 -2.58 20.71 -0.88
CA ALA A 62 -3.36 19.48 -0.95
C ALA A 62 -3.17 18.55 0.27
N PHE A 63 -2.47 18.97 1.32
CA PHE A 63 -2.08 18.12 2.46
C PHE A 63 -3.25 17.32 3.08
N ALA A 64 -4.38 17.99 3.36
CA ALA A 64 -5.54 17.31 3.98
C ALA A 64 -6.09 16.16 3.12
N GLY A 65 -6.09 16.33 1.79
CA GLY A 65 -6.46 15.28 0.84
C GLY A 65 -5.47 14.11 0.85
N MET A 66 -4.17 14.42 0.86
CA MET A 66 -3.11 13.42 0.94
C MET A 66 -3.16 12.62 2.24
N ALA A 67 -3.37 13.28 3.38
CA ALA A 67 -3.47 12.62 4.68
C ALA A 67 -4.69 11.69 4.78
N ARG A 68 -5.87 12.11 4.28
CA ARG A 68 -7.06 11.25 4.22
C ARG A 68 -6.85 10.06 3.29
N TRP A 69 -6.25 10.27 2.13
CA TRP A 69 -5.89 9.18 1.22
C TRP A 69 -4.93 8.21 1.89
N ALA A 70 -3.89 8.70 2.56
CA ALA A 70 -2.92 7.87 3.28
C ALA A 70 -3.58 7.04 4.39
N LEU A 71 -4.53 7.61 5.15
CA LEU A 71 -5.33 6.87 6.14
C LEU A 71 -6.11 5.71 5.51
N ASN A 72 -6.78 5.95 4.38
CA ASN A 72 -7.51 4.90 3.67
C ASN A 72 -6.57 3.78 3.18
N GLN A 73 -5.37 4.13 2.70
CA GLN A 73 -4.40 3.13 2.30
C GLN A 73 -3.80 2.39 3.51
N ALA A 74 -3.55 3.10 4.61
CA ALA A 74 -3.06 2.50 5.85
C ALA A 74 -4.02 1.45 6.43
N GLY A 75 -5.33 1.59 6.21
CA GLY A 75 -6.34 0.58 6.57
C GLY A 75 -6.18 -0.76 5.82
N ARG A 76 -5.36 -0.83 4.78
CA ARG A 76 -5.03 -2.06 4.05
C ARG A 76 -3.75 -2.74 4.54
N LEU A 77 -3.02 -2.09 5.44
CA LEU A 77 -1.80 -2.65 6.03
C LEU A 77 -2.15 -3.44 7.29
N ALA A 78 -1.54 -4.60 7.45
CA ALA A 78 -1.51 -5.31 8.72
C ALA A 78 -0.53 -4.63 9.69
N GLU A 79 0.60 -4.17 9.13
CA GLU A 79 1.66 -3.48 9.84
C GLU A 79 2.45 -2.60 8.85
N GLY A 80 2.81 -1.40 9.27
CA GLY A 80 3.59 -0.51 8.42
C GLY A 80 3.32 0.96 8.66
N ARG A 81 3.74 1.79 7.70
CA ARG A 81 3.55 3.25 7.77
C ARG A 81 3.40 3.87 6.40
N ILE A 82 2.69 4.99 6.37
CA ILE A 82 2.63 5.87 5.21
C ILE A 82 3.05 7.26 5.66
N THR A 83 4.05 7.81 5.00
CA THR A 83 4.57 9.15 5.27
C THR A 83 4.22 10.08 4.11
N VAL A 84 3.75 11.26 4.43
CA VAL A 84 3.55 12.38 3.51
C VAL A 84 4.56 13.44 3.87
N GLU A 85 5.49 13.76 2.97
CA GLU A 85 6.55 14.75 3.17
C GLU A 85 6.60 15.66 1.96
N ASP A 86 6.33 16.96 2.17
CA ASP A 86 6.32 18.00 1.12
C ASP A 86 5.59 17.58 -0.17
N GLY A 87 4.45 16.84 -0.05
CA GLY A 87 3.68 16.34 -1.17
C GLY A 87 4.15 14.98 -1.71
N ASN A 88 5.23 14.43 -1.23
CA ASN A 88 5.70 13.09 -1.58
C ASN A 88 5.18 12.05 -0.60
N ILE A 89 4.74 10.90 -1.12
CA ILE A 89 4.17 9.81 -0.33
C ILE A 89 5.10 8.60 -0.38
N ALA A 90 5.48 8.10 0.80
CA ALA A 90 6.20 6.85 0.96
C ALA A 90 5.30 5.84 1.67
N VAL A 91 5.23 4.61 1.15
CA VAL A 91 4.41 3.51 1.68
C VAL A 91 5.29 2.31 1.97
N GLU A 92 5.31 1.86 3.21
CA GLU A 92 6.13 0.73 3.67
C GLU A 92 5.33 -0.16 4.60
N GLY A 93 5.44 -1.48 4.45
CA GLY A 93 4.83 -2.41 5.38
C GLY A 93 4.32 -3.71 4.78
N THR A 94 3.68 -4.50 5.62
CA THR A 94 3.02 -5.75 5.24
C THR A 94 1.54 -5.49 5.00
N VAL A 95 1.04 -5.91 3.86
CA VAL A 95 -0.38 -5.75 3.51
C VAL A 95 -1.23 -6.81 4.20
N ALA A 96 -2.46 -6.47 4.57
CA ALA A 96 -3.32 -7.35 5.36
C ALA A 96 -3.82 -8.58 4.60
N THR A 97 -4.11 -8.44 3.30
CA THR A 97 -4.59 -9.55 2.44
C THR A 97 -4.07 -9.40 1.00
N PRO A 98 -4.04 -10.48 0.19
CA PRO A 98 -3.68 -10.38 -1.23
C PRO A 98 -4.59 -9.44 -2.03
N GLU A 99 -5.87 -9.36 -1.69
CA GLU A 99 -6.83 -8.43 -2.32
C GLU A 99 -6.51 -6.97 -1.97
N ALA A 100 -6.17 -6.70 -0.70
CA ALA A 100 -5.74 -5.40 -0.24
C ALA A 100 -4.44 -4.97 -0.94
N HIS A 101 -3.51 -5.91 -1.20
CA HIS A 101 -2.28 -5.65 -1.95
C HIS A 101 -2.58 -5.17 -3.39
N ALA A 102 -3.43 -5.90 -4.11
CA ALA A 102 -3.82 -5.51 -5.46
C ALA A 102 -4.57 -4.16 -5.50
N ALA A 103 -5.41 -3.88 -4.51
CA ALA A 103 -6.11 -2.62 -4.38
C ALA A 103 -5.15 -1.46 -4.08
N LEU A 104 -4.19 -1.67 -3.15
CA LEU A 104 -3.19 -0.67 -2.79
C LEU A 104 -2.30 -0.32 -4.00
N LEU A 105 -1.82 -1.30 -4.76
CA LEU A 105 -1.01 -1.05 -5.97
C LEU A 105 -1.78 -0.24 -7.03
N ARG A 106 -3.09 -0.51 -7.22
CA ARG A 106 -3.93 0.28 -8.14
C ARG A 106 -4.06 1.73 -7.71
N ASP A 107 -4.23 1.97 -6.40
CA ASP A 107 -4.40 3.32 -5.87
C ASP A 107 -3.06 4.08 -5.84
N LEU A 108 -1.93 3.39 -5.63
CA LEU A 108 -0.58 3.96 -5.76
C LEU A 108 -0.25 4.41 -7.19
N ALA A 109 -0.83 3.74 -8.20
CA ALA A 109 -0.68 4.16 -9.59
C ALA A 109 -1.46 5.46 -9.92
N ARG A 110 -2.34 5.90 -9.01
CA ARG A 110 -3.16 7.11 -9.17
C ARG A 110 -3.20 7.88 -7.83
N PRO A 111 -2.07 8.47 -7.42
CA PRO A 111 -1.99 9.22 -6.18
C PRO A 111 -2.89 10.45 -6.21
N PRO A 112 -3.24 11.04 -5.05
CA PRO A 112 -4.05 12.25 -5.00
C PRO A 112 -3.39 13.42 -5.73
N PRO A 113 -4.19 14.37 -6.26
CA PRO A 113 -3.66 15.54 -6.95
C PRO A 113 -2.65 16.31 -6.10
N GLY A 114 -1.57 16.76 -6.72
CA GLY A 114 -0.49 17.50 -6.06
C GLY A 114 0.46 16.64 -5.25
N SER A 115 0.35 15.30 -5.34
CA SER A 115 1.30 14.38 -4.71
C SER A 115 2.05 13.50 -5.69
N GLY A 116 3.18 12.93 -5.24
CA GLY A 116 3.94 11.91 -5.94
C GLY A 116 4.21 10.71 -5.03
N ILE A 117 4.43 9.54 -5.61
CA ILE A 117 4.89 8.37 -4.87
C ILE A 117 6.41 8.34 -4.89
N ALA A 118 7.03 8.64 -3.75
CA ALA A 118 8.49 8.66 -3.59
C ALA A 118 9.07 7.26 -3.38
N ARG A 119 8.35 6.40 -2.64
CA ARG A 119 8.81 5.05 -2.32
C ARG A 119 7.63 4.12 -2.07
N THR A 120 7.79 2.87 -2.51
CA THR A 120 6.89 1.76 -2.20
C THR A 120 7.72 0.55 -1.79
N ALA A 121 7.52 0.08 -0.56
CA ALA A 121 8.16 -1.12 -0.01
C ALA A 121 7.09 -1.97 0.68
N LEU A 122 6.37 -2.77 -0.11
CA LEU A 122 5.25 -3.59 0.34
C LEU A 122 5.62 -5.07 0.37
N THR A 123 5.36 -5.71 1.50
CA THR A 123 5.41 -7.16 1.64
C THR A 123 4.00 -7.71 1.46
N PRO A 124 3.77 -8.65 0.53
CA PRO A 124 2.48 -9.31 0.37
C PRO A 124 2.05 -10.05 1.64
N ALA A 125 0.73 -10.16 1.87
CA ALA A 125 0.18 -10.89 3.00
C ALA A 125 0.57 -12.39 2.96
N PRO A 126 0.82 -13.02 4.10
CA PRO A 126 0.94 -14.47 4.18
C PRO A 126 -0.41 -15.13 3.92
N VAL A 127 -0.39 -16.31 3.29
CA VAL A 127 -1.57 -17.14 3.06
C VAL A 127 -1.43 -18.47 3.79
N ALA A 128 -2.55 -18.99 4.32
CA ALA A 128 -2.54 -20.23 5.10
C ALA A 128 -2.20 -21.46 4.24
N ALA A 129 -2.60 -21.45 2.96
CA ALA A 129 -2.28 -22.50 2.01
C ALA A 129 -1.77 -21.84 0.73
N TYR A 130 -0.48 -22.03 0.44
CA TYR A 130 0.12 -21.52 -0.78
C TYR A 130 -0.16 -22.49 -1.93
N GLN A 131 -0.99 -22.07 -2.86
CA GLN A 131 -1.39 -22.84 -4.02
C GLN A 131 -1.09 -22.07 -5.30
N PHE A 132 -0.54 -22.76 -6.28
CA PHE A 132 -0.36 -22.28 -7.65
C PHE A 132 -0.88 -23.34 -8.60
N GLY A 133 -1.58 -22.93 -9.65
CA GLY A 133 -2.13 -23.81 -10.68
C GLY A 133 -1.94 -23.24 -12.06
N ALA A 134 -1.67 -24.14 -13.02
CA ALA A 134 -1.68 -23.83 -14.44
C ALA A 134 -2.63 -24.83 -15.15
N GLU A 135 -3.60 -24.32 -15.89
CA GLU A 135 -4.56 -25.11 -16.66
C GLU A 135 -4.43 -24.77 -18.15
N LEU A 136 -4.28 -25.79 -18.98
CA LEU A 136 -4.25 -25.66 -20.43
C LEU A 136 -5.57 -26.09 -21.04
N THR A 137 -6.25 -25.19 -21.72
CA THR A 137 -7.47 -25.48 -22.48
C THR A 137 -7.29 -25.01 -23.93
N GLY A 138 -7.13 -25.96 -24.85
CA GLY A 138 -6.80 -25.67 -26.25
C GLY A 138 -5.46 -24.92 -26.34
N THR A 139 -5.50 -23.66 -26.79
CA THR A 139 -4.32 -22.78 -26.87
C THR A 139 -4.25 -21.76 -25.74
N ARG A 140 -5.08 -21.89 -24.69
CA ARG A 140 -5.14 -20.97 -23.57
C ARG A 140 -4.58 -21.60 -22.32
N VAL A 141 -3.54 -20.97 -21.76
CA VAL A 141 -3.03 -21.28 -20.42
C VAL A 141 -3.62 -20.29 -19.43
N ARG A 142 -4.21 -20.81 -18.35
CA ARG A 142 -4.72 -20.01 -17.24
C ARG A 142 -3.89 -20.29 -15.99
N PHE A 143 -3.26 -19.23 -15.45
CA PHE A 143 -2.60 -19.29 -14.15
C PHE A 143 -3.55 -18.85 -13.06
N THR A 144 -3.53 -19.57 -11.92
CA THR A 144 -4.39 -19.32 -10.76
C THR A 144 -3.60 -19.47 -9.46
N GLY A 145 -4.13 -18.90 -8.38
CA GLY A 145 -3.52 -19.02 -7.05
C GLY A 145 -2.51 -17.92 -6.73
N TYR A 146 -1.39 -18.28 -6.09
CA TYR A 146 -0.46 -17.31 -5.54
C TYR A 146 0.92 -17.38 -6.19
N VAL A 147 1.58 -16.23 -6.25
CA VAL A 147 2.99 -16.06 -6.66
C VAL A 147 3.71 -15.23 -5.59
N PRO A 148 5.04 -15.39 -5.40
CA PRO A 148 5.77 -14.68 -4.34
C PRO A 148 5.65 -13.16 -4.44
N ASP A 149 5.78 -12.65 -5.66
CA ASP A 149 5.78 -11.22 -5.97
C ASP A 149 5.39 -10.97 -7.44
N ASN A 150 5.27 -9.71 -7.79
CA ASN A 150 4.89 -9.31 -9.15
C ASN A 150 6.02 -9.54 -10.18
N GLU A 151 7.27 -9.57 -9.76
CA GLU A 151 8.42 -9.86 -10.63
C GLU A 151 8.39 -11.32 -11.09
N THR A 152 8.26 -12.26 -10.16
CA THR A 152 8.08 -13.70 -10.46
C THR A 152 6.87 -13.94 -11.37
N ARG A 153 5.77 -13.24 -11.12
CA ARG A 153 4.56 -13.29 -11.95
C ARG A 153 4.85 -12.89 -13.41
N LEU A 154 5.53 -11.76 -13.61
CA LEU A 154 5.87 -11.28 -14.95
C LEU A 154 6.88 -12.22 -15.64
N GLN A 155 7.88 -12.72 -14.93
CA GLN A 155 8.86 -13.66 -15.46
C GLN A 155 8.19 -14.97 -15.92
N LEU A 156 7.23 -15.49 -15.17
CA LEU A 156 6.45 -16.67 -15.54
C LEU A 156 5.70 -16.48 -16.87
N ILE A 157 4.98 -15.36 -16.98
CA ILE A 157 4.22 -15.01 -18.21
C ILE A 157 5.16 -14.86 -19.41
N GLU A 158 6.29 -14.18 -19.21
CA GLU A 158 7.26 -13.93 -20.27
C GLU A 158 7.97 -15.22 -20.71
N THR A 159 8.31 -16.09 -19.77
CA THR A 159 8.90 -17.40 -20.04
C THR A 159 7.95 -18.27 -20.87
N LEU A 160 6.66 -18.31 -20.50
CA LEU A 160 5.68 -19.03 -21.29
C LEU A 160 5.53 -18.46 -22.70
N ARG A 161 5.44 -17.15 -22.85
CA ARG A 161 5.34 -16.48 -24.17
C ARG A 161 6.54 -16.79 -25.07
N ARG A 162 7.74 -16.86 -24.48
CA ARG A 162 8.97 -17.16 -25.21
C ARG A 162 9.04 -18.60 -25.67
N ASN A 163 8.64 -19.54 -24.80
CA ASN A 163 8.76 -20.98 -25.07
C ASN A 163 7.56 -21.55 -25.84
N ALA A 164 6.39 -20.91 -25.76
CA ALA A 164 5.17 -21.33 -26.41
C ALA A 164 4.38 -20.12 -26.97
N PRO A 165 4.87 -19.48 -28.05
CA PRO A 165 4.31 -18.22 -28.55
C PRO A 165 2.91 -18.35 -29.15
N ASN A 166 2.48 -19.56 -29.44
CA ASN A 166 1.12 -19.90 -29.93
C ASN A 166 0.08 -20.03 -28.79
N LEU A 167 0.52 -19.99 -27.53
CA LEU A 167 -0.38 -20.01 -26.38
C LEU A 167 -0.78 -18.59 -25.96
N THR A 168 -2.04 -18.45 -25.57
CA THR A 168 -2.55 -17.25 -24.92
C THR A 168 -2.56 -17.42 -23.42
N VAL A 169 -2.14 -16.38 -22.68
CA VAL A 169 -2.08 -16.42 -21.21
C VAL A 169 -3.25 -15.66 -20.61
N ALA A 170 -3.99 -16.32 -19.73
CA ALA A 170 -4.90 -15.70 -18.78
C ALA A 170 -4.27 -15.81 -17.39
N ASP A 171 -4.07 -14.69 -16.72
CA ASP A 171 -3.40 -14.64 -15.43
C ASP A 171 -4.34 -14.11 -14.34
N ASP A 172 -4.72 -15.03 -13.44
CA ASP A 172 -5.55 -14.77 -12.26
C ASP A 172 -4.74 -14.96 -10.95
N THR A 173 -3.40 -14.92 -11.04
CA THR A 173 -2.55 -15.06 -9.85
C THR A 173 -2.50 -13.77 -9.03
N ARG A 174 -2.17 -13.93 -7.74
CA ARG A 174 -2.03 -12.83 -6.78
C ARG A 174 -0.73 -12.97 -6.00
N PRO A 175 -0.01 -11.87 -5.76
CA PRO A 175 1.15 -11.91 -4.88
C PRO A 175 0.75 -12.27 -3.44
N ALA A 176 1.48 -13.24 -2.86
CA ALA A 176 1.34 -13.63 -1.46
C ALA A 176 2.67 -14.13 -0.91
N SER A 177 2.92 -13.89 0.37
CA SER A 177 4.10 -14.45 1.05
C SER A 177 3.82 -15.88 1.53
N GLY A 178 4.90 -16.67 1.73
CA GLY A 178 4.82 -18.07 2.14
C GLY A 178 5.03 -19.06 1.00
N ALA A 179 5.58 -18.62 -0.13
CA ALA A 179 5.99 -19.53 -1.20
C ALA A 179 7.01 -20.56 -0.68
N PRO A 180 6.90 -21.81 -1.10
CA PRO A 180 7.92 -22.83 -0.77
C PRO A 180 9.26 -22.46 -1.39
N ALA A 181 10.34 -22.89 -0.74
CA ALA A 181 11.71 -22.71 -1.26
C ALA A 181 11.81 -23.34 -2.66
N GLY A 182 12.44 -22.64 -3.60
CA GLY A 182 12.58 -23.11 -4.98
C GLY A 182 11.34 -22.92 -5.85
N PHE A 183 10.32 -22.21 -5.41
CA PHE A 183 9.09 -21.98 -6.19
C PHE A 183 9.41 -21.43 -7.60
N ALA A 184 10.27 -20.45 -7.72
CA ALA A 184 10.63 -19.83 -9.00
C ALA A 184 11.50 -20.75 -9.89
N GLU A 185 12.19 -21.73 -9.31
CA GLU A 185 13.05 -22.68 -10.03
C GLU A 185 12.26 -23.87 -10.62
N THR A 186 11.03 -24.09 -10.11
CA THR A 186 10.15 -25.19 -10.53
C THR A 186 9.12 -24.79 -11.56
N LEU A 187 9.09 -23.53 -11.96
CA LEU A 187 8.20 -22.95 -12.97
C LEU A 187 8.90 -22.82 -14.33
#